data_8756b49edd8211d61c9cd8957f2d8470
#
_entry.id   8756b49edd8211d61c9cd8957f2d8470
#
_cell.length_a   1.000
_cell.length_b   1.000
_cell.length_c   1.000
_cell.angle_alpha   90.00
_cell.angle_beta   90.00
_cell.angle_gamma   90.00
#
_symmetry.space_group_name_H-M   'P 1'
#
loop_
_entity.id
_entity.type
_entity.pdbx_description
1 polymer ?
#
loop_
_entity_poly.entity_id
_entity_poly.type
_entity_poly.pdbx_seq_one_letter_code
_entity_poly.pdbx_strand_id
1 'polypeptide(L)'
;MRGKGGCLHIPVTYYEFTFRLVRLRISDGCYEILATNLPAEEFSADDLMDVYQLRWGVETSYRFLKYCDHVSFSNTRKKSAAMGEIVLAMIFHNICVSVMIDASRRMRRIKRREKAKLFKVSYSDLSKTVRLFLAGRDPTITPRKIVKELDRTLQAVRNGRVFSRILNHHSFLPFVYRAA
;
A
#
# COMPACT_ATOMS: atom_id res chain seq x y z
N MET A 1 -12.01 -5.05 -48.53
CA MET A 1 -10.99 -6.07 -48.17
C MET A 1 -11.05 -6.32 -46.68
N ARG A 2 -11.55 -7.45 -46.26
CA ARG A 2 -11.64 -7.86 -44.83
C ARG A 2 -10.30 -8.49 -44.46
N GLY A 3 -9.55 -7.81 -43.57
CA GLY A 3 -8.32 -8.36 -43.00
C GLY A 3 -8.61 -9.61 -42.18
N LYS A 4 -8.04 -10.74 -42.56
CA LYS A 4 -8.04 -11.97 -41.77
C LYS A 4 -7.22 -11.72 -40.51
N GLY A 5 -7.88 -11.63 -39.34
CA GLY A 5 -7.24 -11.67 -38.05
C GLY A 5 -6.55 -13.02 -37.86
N GLY A 6 -5.24 -13.07 -38.03
CA GLY A 6 -4.43 -14.24 -37.70
C GLY A 6 -4.42 -14.38 -36.17
N CYS A 7 -5.00 -15.49 -35.70
CA CYS A 7 -4.85 -15.91 -34.30
C CYS A 7 -3.37 -16.23 -34.07
N LEU A 8 -2.69 -15.45 -33.24
CA LEU A 8 -1.35 -15.79 -32.78
C LEU A 8 -1.42 -17.07 -31.95
N HIS A 9 -0.99 -18.17 -32.53
CA HIS A 9 -0.82 -19.44 -31.82
C HIS A 9 0.42 -19.30 -30.93
N ILE A 10 0.21 -18.86 -29.68
CA ILE A 10 1.25 -18.90 -28.66
C ILE A 10 1.37 -20.34 -28.20
N PRO A 11 2.52 -21.01 -28.34
CA PRO A 11 2.68 -22.36 -27.84
C PRO A 11 2.45 -22.38 -26.34
N VAL A 12 1.44 -23.13 -25.90
CA VAL A 12 1.15 -23.29 -24.47
C VAL A 12 2.18 -24.25 -23.90
N THR A 13 3.09 -23.74 -23.11
CA THR A 13 4.03 -24.56 -22.35
C THR A 13 3.40 -24.87 -20.99
N TYR A 14 3.21 -26.13 -20.70
CA TYR A 14 2.68 -26.59 -19.41
C TYR A 14 3.84 -26.76 -18.43
N TYR A 15 3.67 -26.21 -17.22
CA TYR A 15 4.58 -26.41 -16.11
C TYR A 15 3.83 -27.15 -15.00
N GLU A 16 4.46 -28.19 -14.45
CA GLU A 16 3.94 -28.83 -13.24
C GLU A 16 4.22 -27.91 -12.06
N PHE A 17 3.16 -27.59 -11.32
CA PHE A 17 3.22 -26.76 -10.13
C PHE A 17 2.49 -27.44 -8.99
N THR A 18 3.23 -27.76 -7.92
CA THR A 18 2.67 -28.37 -6.71
C THR A 18 2.36 -27.31 -5.68
N PHE A 19 1.15 -27.33 -5.14
CA PHE A 19 0.72 -26.45 -4.05
C PHE A 19 -0.22 -27.19 -3.12
N ARG A 20 -0.30 -26.72 -1.87
CA ARG A 20 -1.29 -27.20 -0.89
C ARG A 20 -2.39 -26.17 -0.72
N LEU A 21 -3.59 -26.64 -0.41
CA LEU A 21 -4.72 -25.81 0.01
C LEU A 21 -4.85 -25.87 1.52
N VAL A 22 -4.89 -24.70 2.15
CA VAL A 22 -5.03 -24.57 3.60
C VAL A 22 -6.30 -23.77 3.89
N ARG A 23 -7.18 -24.35 4.72
CA ARG A 23 -8.41 -23.71 5.16
C ARG A 23 -8.14 -22.94 6.44
N LEU A 24 -8.26 -21.62 6.41
CA LEU A 24 -8.07 -20.72 7.54
C LEU A 24 -9.40 -20.26 8.08
N ARG A 25 -9.58 -20.29 9.40
CA ARG A 25 -10.78 -19.74 10.06
C ARG A 25 -10.57 -18.25 10.32
N ILE A 26 -11.39 -17.41 9.69
CA ILE A 26 -11.36 -15.95 9.87
C ILE A 26 -12.25 -15.51 11.03
N SER A 27 -13.44 -16.08 11.12
CA SER A 27 -14.43 -15.82 12.16
C SER A 27 -15.40 -17.00 12.28
N ASP A 28 -16.37 -16.93 13.17
CA ASP A 28 -17.38 -17.95 13.31
C ASP A 28 -18.15 -18.19 12.01
N GLY A 29 -18.02 -19.42 11.48
CA GLY A 29 -18.63 -19.82 10.22
C GLY A 29 -17.97 -19.28 8.95
N CYS A 30 -16.96 -18.41 9.06
CA CYS A 30 -16.25 -17.83 7.93
C CYS A 30 -14.84 -18.40 7.78
N TYR A 31 -14.55 -18.92 6.61
CA TYR A 31 -13.27 -19.53 6.29
C TYR A 31 -12.71 -18.93 5.01
N GLU A 32 -11.39 -18.87 4.92
CA GLU A 32 -10.65 -18.53 3.70
C GLU A 32 -9.79 -19.73 3.30
N ILE A 33 -9.64 -19.95 2.00
CA ILE A 33 -8.81 -21.02 1.47
C ILE A 33 -7.60 -20.39 0.80
N LEU A 34 -6.41 -20.72 1.30
CA LEU A 34 -5.16 -20.29 0.72
C LEU A 34 -4.51 -21.40 -0.06
N ALA A 35 -4.05 -21.07 -1.28
CA ALA A 35 -3.13 -21.91 -2.04
C ALA A 35 -1.70 -21.43 -1.76
N THR A 36 -0.82 -22.34 -1.35
CA THR A 36 0.57 -22.01 -1.02
C THR A 36 1.52 -23.14 -1.41
N ASN A 37 2.74 -22.80 -1.78
CA ASN A 37 3.84 -23.72 -1.99
C ASN A 37 4.77 -23.85 -0.77
N LEU A 38 4.47 -23.17 0.33
CA LEU A 38 5.23 -23.28 1.59
C LEU A 38 5.04 -24.67 2.19
N PRO A 39 6.12 -25.35 2.65
CA PRO A 39 6.05 -26.70 3.19
C PRO A 39 5.24 -26.74 4.49
N ALA A 40 4.54 -27.86 4.71
CA ALA A 40 3.66 -28.02 5.88
C ALA A 40 4.44 -28.20 7.17
N GLU A 41 5.64 -28.74 7.06
CA GLU A 41 6.54 -29.04 8.18
C GLU A 41 7.12 -27.75 8.81
N GLU A 42 7.28 -26.70 8.00
CA GLU A 42 7.87 -25.42 8.42
C GLU A 42 6.81 -24.36 8.75
N PHE A 43 5.64 -24.43 8.09
CA PHE A 43 4.58 -23.42 8.20
C PHE A 43 3.27 -24.05 8.61
N SER A 44 2.88 -23.84 9.86
CA SER A 44 1.55 -24.20 10.35
C SER A 44 0.43 -23.35 9.70
N ALA A 45 -0.82 -23.68 9.97
CA ALA A 45 -1.96 -22.86 9.52
C ALA A 45 -1.96 -21.46 10.17
N ASP A 46 -1.52 -21.35 11.42
CA ASP A 46 -1.44 -20.08 12.14
C ASP A 46 -0.33 -19.18 11.58
N ASP A 47 0.85 -19.76 11.27
CA ASP A 47 1.93 -19.02 10.61
C ASP A 47 1.50 -18.49 9.25
N LEU A 48 0.72 -19.28 8.49
CA LEU A 48 0.16 -18.84 7.21
C LEU A 48 -0.86 -17.73 7.37
N MET A 49 -1.62 -17.71 8.45
CA MET A 49 -2.55 -16.62 8.76
C MET A 49 -1.76 -15.32 8.96
N ASP A 50 -0.68 -15.36 9.74
CA ASP A 50 0.17 -14.19 9.99
C ASP A 50 0.82 -13.67 8.69
N VAL A 51 1.36 -14.56 7.86
CA VAL A 51 1.92 -14.21 6.55
C VAL A 51 0.85 -13.62 5.64
N TYR A 52 -0.35 -14.20 5.61
CA TYR A 52 -1.45 -13.73 4.78
C TYR A 52 -1.93 -12.34 5.20
N GLN A 53 -1.94 -12.02 6.49
CA GLN A 53 -2.29 -10.69 6.97
C GLN A 53 -1.34 -9.60 6.42
N LEU A 54 -0.07 -9.93 6.15
CA LEU A 54 0.87 -8.99 5.55
C LEU A 54 0.46 -8.56 4.14
N ARG A 55 -0.36 -9.38 3.43
CA ARG A 55 -0.93 -9.05 2.12
C ARG A 55 -1.72 -7.74 2.12
N TRP A 56 -2.40 -7.42 3.23
CA TRP A 56 -3.10 -6.15 3.38
C TRP A 56 -2.20 -4.92 3.25
N GLY A 57 -0.91 -5.08 3.50
CA GLY A 57 0.08 -4.05 3.26
C GLY A 57 0.14 -3.62 1.80
N VAL A 58 0.02 -4.57 0.87
CA VAL A 58 0.01 -4.31 -0.58
C VAL A 58 -1.23 -3.50 -0.99
N GLU A 59 -2.41 -3.89 -0.50
CA GLU A 59 -3.66 -3.17 -0.78
C GLU A 59 -3.63 -1.74 -0.21
N THR A 60 -3.05 -1.57 0.96
CA THR A 60 -2.85 -0.26 1.58
C THR A 60 -1.89 0.59 0.76
N SER A 61 -0.79 0.01 0.26
CA SER A 61 0.18 0.68 -0.61
C SER A 61 -0.46 1.12 -1.93
N TYR A 62 -1.26 0.26 -2.57
CA TYR A 62 -2.02 0.64 -3.76
C TYR A 62 -3.00 1.79 -3.50
N ARG A 63 -3.64 1.80 -2.34
CA ARG A 63 -4.52 2.90 -1.94
C ARG A 63 -3.75 4.20 -1.79
N PHE A 64 -2.57 4.17 -1.19
CA PHE A 64 -1.72 5.36 -1.07
C PHE A 64 -1.24 5.86 -2.43
N LEU A 65 -0.70 4.98 -3.28
CA LEU A 65 -0.30 5.32 -4.65
C LEU A 65 -1.46 5.93 -5.44
N LYS A 66 -2.64 5.36 -5.34
CA LYS A 66 -3.81 5.78 -6.10
C LYS A 66 -4.35 7.13 -5.65
N TYR A 67 -4.50 7.33 -4.34
CA TYR A 67 -5.22 8.48 -3.79
C TYR A 67 -4.33 9.54 -3.16
N CYS A 68 -3.20 9.18 -2.55
CA CYS A 68 -2.28 10.15 -1.95
C CYS A 68 -1.21 10.61 -2.94
N ASP A 69 -0.72 9.71 -3.77
CA ASP A 69 0.36 9.98 -4.73
C ASP A 69 -0.16 10.22 -6.16
N HIS A 70 -1.49 10.18 -6.31
CA HIS A 70 -2.22 10.59 -7.53
C HIS A 70 -1.86 9.81 -8.80
N VAL A 71 -1.40 8.57 -8.72
CA VAL A 71 -1.04 7.74 -9.88
C VAL A 71 -2.23 7.56 -10.85
N SER A 72 -3.46 7.55 -10.33
CA SER A 72 -4.68 7.39 -11.15
C SER A 72 -5.02 8.62 -12.02
N PHE A 73 -4.33 9.74 -11.83
CA PHE A 73 -4.65 11.02 -12.45
C PHE A 73 -3.53 11.49 -13.37
N SER A 74 -3.08 10.63 -14.29
CA SER A 74 -2.13 11.04 -15.32
C SER A 74 -2.87 11.79 -16.44
N ASN A 75 -2.44 13.01 -16.73
CA ASN A 75 -2.97 13.83 -17.83
C ASN A 75 -2.15 13.67 -19.11
N THR A 76 -1.17 12.77 -19.12
CA THR A 76 -0.29 12.59 -20.27
C THR A 76 -0.92 11.66 -21.30
N ARG A 77 -0.83 12.05 -22.58
CA ARG A 77 -1.28 11.22 -23.71
C ARG A 77 -0.20 10.26 -24.20
N LYS A 78 1.06 10.52 -23.86
CA LYS A 78 2.20 9.70 -24.30
C LYS A 78 2.46 8.57 -23.30
N LYS A 79 2.45 7.32 -23.76
CA LYS A 79 2.69 6.13 -22.94
C LYS A 79 3.99 6.22 -22.14
N SER A 80 5.08 6.68 -22.76
CA SER A 80 6.38 6.83 -22.07
C SER A 80 6.34 7.83 -20.92
N ALA A 81 5.64 8.95 -21.08
CA ALA A 81 5.48 9.95 -20.04
C ALA A 81 4.60 9.43 -18.90
N ALA A 82 3.51 8.71 -19.20
CA ALA A 82 2.66 8.08 -18.20
C ALA A 82 3.45 7.04 -17.38
N MET A 83 4.28 6.22 -18.04
CA MET A 83 5.16 5.29 -17.34
C MET A 83 6.16 6.01 -16.43
N GLY A 84 6.76 7.11 -16.89
CA GLY A 84 7.64 7.94 -16.08
C GLY A 84 6.94 8.49 -14.82
N GLU A 85 5.70 9.00 -14.95
CA GLU A 85 4.91 9.46 -13.80
C GLU A 85 4.65 8.34 -12.79
N ILE A 86 4.30 7.14 -13.26
CA ILE A 86 4.08 5.98 -12.38
C ILE A 86 5.35 5.60 -11.63
N VAL A 87 6.49 5.51 -12.34
CA VAL A 87 7.77 5.17 -11.72
C VAL A 87 8.17 6.21 -10.68
N LEU A 88 8.04 7.50 -10.98
CA LEU A 88 8.33 8.58 -10.03
C LEU A 88 7.42 8.51 -8.79
N ALA A 89 6.14 8.23 -8.96
CA ALA A 89 5.22 8.06 -7.85
C ALA A 89 5.58 6.83 -6.99
N MET A 90 6.02 5.73 -7.59
CA MET A 90 6.49 4.55 -6.84
C MET A 90 7.78 4.85 -6.07
N ILE A 91 8.72 5.57 -6.65
CA ILE A 91 9.95 6.00 -5.95
C ILE A 91 9.58 6.89 -4.76
N PHE A 92 8.71 7.88 -4.99
CA PHE A 92 8.22 8.77 -3.93
C PHE A 92 7.53 8.00 -2.81
N HIS A 93 6.64 7.05 -3.17
CA HIS A 93 5.98 6.17 -2.21
C HIS A 93 6.99 5.40 -1.35
N ASN A 94 8.00 4.80 -1.97
CA ASN A 94 9.04 4.05 -1.25
C ASN A 94 9.83 4.95 -0.29
N ILE A 95 10.13 6.19 -0.67
CA ILE A 95 10.76 7.17 0.23
C ILE A 95 9.83 7.43 1.44
N CYS A 96 8.55 7.70 1.21
CA CYS A 96 7.59 7.94 2.29
C CYS A 96 7.45 6.73 3.21
N VAL A 97 7.36 5.53 2.67
CA VAL A 97 7.28 4.28 3.46
C VAL A 97 8.54 4.08 4.29
N SER A 98 9.72 4.31 3.72
CA SER A 98 11.00 4.20 4.45
C SER A 98 11.06 5.17 5.63
N VAL A 99 10.67 6.43 5.43
CA VAL A 99 10.58 7.43 6.51
C VAL A 99 9.55 7.02 7.57
N MET A 100 8.39 6.48 7.14
CA MET A 100 7.35 6.02 8.05
C MET A 100 7.82 4.85 8.93
N ILE A 101 8.55 3.90 8.35
CA ILE A 101 9.11 2.76 9.08
C ILE A 101 10.14 3.25 10.11
N ASP A 102 11.05 4.14 9.72
CA ASP A 102 12.06 4.67 10.63
C ASP A 102 11.43 5.46 11.78
N ALA A 103 10.48 6.33 11.47
CA ALA A 103 9.71 7.06 12.48
C ALA A 103 8.99 6.12 13.45
N SER A 104 8.34 5.07 12.94
CA SER A 104 7.65 4.07 13.75
C SER A 104 8.61 3.31 14.67
N ARG A 105 9.81 2.98 14.20
CA ARG A 105 10.85 2.31 15.01
C ARG A 105 11.36 3.22 16.13
N ARG A 106 11.57 4.50 15.87
CA ARG A 106 12.00 5.50 16.88
C ARG A 106 10.95 5.66 17.95
N MET A 107 9.67 5.75 17.57
CA MET A 107 8.56 5.92 18.52
C MET A 107 8.40 4.70 19.44
N ARG A 108 8.53 3.49 18.93
CA ARG A 108 8.50 2.28 19.77
C ARG A 108 9.60 2.31 20.84
N ARG A 109 10.78 2.88 20.54
CA ARG A 109 11.87 3.03 21.52
C ARG A 109 11.54 4.06 22.59
N ILE A 110 10.94 5.20 22.21
CA ILE A 110 10.63 6.31 23.12
C ILE A 110 9.45 5.95 24.03
N LYS A 111 8.37 5.40 23.47
CA LYS A 111 7.12 5.11 24.19
C LYS A 111 7.07 3.76 24.89
N ARG A 112 8.15 2.98 24.88
CA ARG A 112 8.24 1.71 25.63
C ARG A 112 8.05 1.87 27.15
N ARG A 113 8.18 3.10 27.67
CA ARG A 113 8.00 3.45 29.09
C ARG A 113 6.58 3.89 29.46
N GLU A 114 5.75 4.27 28.50
CA GLU A 114 4.35 4.64 28.75
C GLU A 114 3.46 3.46 28.35
N LYS A 115 2.42 3.12 29.15
CA LYS A 115 1.42 2.08 28.85
C LYS A 115 0.81 2.37 27.47
N ALA A 116 1.39 1.78 26.43
CA ALA A 116 1.41 2.32 25.11
C ALA A 116 0.09 2.06 24.38
N LYS A 117 -0.68 3.10 24.16
CA LYS A 117 -1.56 3.16 23.00
C LYS A 117 -0.68 3.03 21.75
N LEU A 118 -0.98 2.05 20.89
CA LEU A 118 -0.32 1.94 19.59
C LEU A 118 -0.65 3.19 18.77
N PHE A 119 0.38 3.86 18.27
CA PHE A 119 0.24 4.99 17.37
C PHE A 119 0.79 4.63 15.99
N LYS A 120 0.18 5.16 14.97
CA LYS A 120 0.66 5.06 13.59
C LYS A 120 0.86 6.44 13.00
N VAL A 121 1.83 6.55 12.09
CA VAL A 121 2.07 7.77 11.31
C VAL A 121 0.99 7.89 10.24
N SER A 122 0.45 9.10 10.06
CA SER A 122 -0.44 9.41 8.94
C SER A 122 0.38 9.48 7.64
N TYR A 123 0.13 8.54 6.71
CA TYR A 123 0.81 8.57 5.41
C TYR A 123 0.48 9.84 4.62
N SER A 124 -0.76 10.29 4.65
CA SER A 124 -1.21 11.48 3.92
C SER A 124 -0.45 12.74 4.36
N ASP A 125 -0.26 12.92 5.67
CA ASP A 125 0.46 14.10 6.20
C ASP A 125 1.95 13.99 5.94
N LEU A 126 2.51 12.77 6.08
CA LEU A 126 3.90 12.50 5.73
C LEU A 126 4.17 12.81 4.25
N SER A 127 3.34 12.29 3.33
CA SER A 127 3.55 12.48 1.90
C SER A 127 3.51 13.96 1.50
N LYS A 128 2.61 14.76 2.10
CA LYS A 128 2.58 16.22 1.90
C LYS A 128 3.90 16.87 2.33
N THR A 129 4.37 16.55 3.54
CA THR A 129 5.59 17.14 4.09
C THR A 129 6.83 16.77 3.28
N VAL A 130 6.95 15.47 2.90
CA VAL A 130 8.06 14.99 2.06
C VAL A 130 8.02 15.65 0.67
N ARG A 131 6.83 15.82 0.10
CA ARG A 131 6.67 16.49 -1.21
C ARG A 131 7.13 17.94 -1.17
N LEU A 132 6.76 18.69 -0.13
CA LEU A 132 7.20 20.07 0.05
C LEU A 132 8.73 20.16 0.22
N PHE A 133 9.32 19.23 0.96
CA PHE A 133 10.76 19.13 1.12
C PHE A 133 11.48 18.87 -0.21
N LEU A 134 11.05 17.85 -0.95
CA LEU A 134 11.66 17.49 -2.24
C LEU A 134 11.47 18.58 -3.31
N ALA A 135 10.36 19.31 -3.27
CA ALA A 135 10.11 20.41 -4.18
C ALA A 135 10.96 21.66 -3.86
N GLY A 136 11.66 21.70 -2.73
CA GLY A 136 12.47 22.85 -2.34
C GLY A 136 11.69 24.15 -2.10
N ARG A 137 10.35 24.06 -2.00
CA ARG A 137 9.47 25.24 -1.90
C ARG A 137 9.57 25.94 -0.53
N ASP A 138 9.97 25.21 0.48
CA ASP A 138 10.13 25.75 1.84
C ASP A 138 11.50 25.37 2.41
N PRO A 139 12.46 26.32 2.41
CA PRO A 139 13.81 26.08 2.90
C PRO A 139 13.85 25.79 4.41
N THR A 140 12.76 26.07 5.13
CA THR A 140 12.67 25.78 6.56
C THR A 140 12.38 24.31 6.84
N ILE A 141 11.93 23.53 5.84
CA ILE A 141 11.68 22.11 5.98
C ILE A 141 13.00 21.35 5.86
N THR A 142 13.49 20.88 7.00
CA THR A 142 14.68 20.02 7.08
C THR A 142 14.27 18.58 7.39
N PRO A 143 15.12 17.57 7.16
CA PRO A 143 14.84 16.19 7.55
C PRO A 143 14.47 16.04 9.04
N ARG A 144 15.12 16.83 9.91
CA ARG A 144 14.81 16.87 11.34
C ARG A 144 13.40 17.44 11.61
N LYS A 145 12.97 18.45 10.86
CA LYS A 145 11.64 19.05 10.98
C LYS A 145 10.57 18.08 10.49
N ILE A 146 10.84 17.30 9.42
CA ILE A 146 9.93 16.23 8.96
C ILE A 146 9.67 15.25 10.10
N VAL A 147 10.72 14.74 10.75
CA VAL A 147 10.59 13.79 11.87
C VAL A 147 9.80 14.40 13.02
N LYS A 148 10.06 15.67 13.37
CA LYS A 148 9.33 16.36 14.45
C LYS A 148 7.84 16.58 14.11
N GLU A 149 7.53 16.87 12.86
CA GLU A 149 6.14 17.04 12.40
C GLU A 149 5.38 15.71 12.44
N LEU A 150 6.06 14.60 12.16
CA LEU A 150 5.47 13.26 12.28
C LEU A 150 5.01 12.94 13.70
N ASP A 151 5.72 13.43 14.72
CA ASP A 151 5.32 13.25 16.12
C ASP A 151 3.99 13.96 16.44
N ARG A 152 3.67 15.04 15.73
CA ARG A 152 2.41 15.79 15.89
C ARG A 152 1.24 15.14 15.14
N THR A 153 1.53 14.44 14.05
CA THR A 153 0.50 13.80 13.17
C THR A 153 0.20 12.36 13.55
N LEU A 154 0.67 11.91 14.72
CA LEU A 154 0.43 10.59 15.23
C LEU A 154 -1.05 10.30 15.45
N GLN A 155 -1.55 9.24 14.84
CA GLN A 155 -2.90 8.75 15.03
C GLN A 155 -2.91 7.57 15.99
N ALA A 156 -3.73 7.64 17.04
CA ALA A 156 -3.94 6.49 17.92
C ALA A 156 -4.60 5.34 17.14
N VAL A 157 -3.99 4.16 17.23
CA VAL A 157 -4.60 2.92 16.70
C VAL A 157 -5.72 2.54 17.65
N ARG A 158 -6.95 2.55 17.17
CA ARG A 158 -8.12 2.07 17.91
C ARG A 158 -8.41 0.64 17.46
N ASN A 159 -8.14 -0.32 18.32
CA ASN A 159 -8.46 -1.72 18.06
C ASN A 159 -9.99 -1.90 18.02
N GLY A 160 -10.47 -2.79 17.15
CA GLY A 160 -11.88 -3.14 17.07
C GLY A 160 -12.75 -2.14 16.31
N ARG A 161 -12.19 -1.13 15.64
CA ARG A 161 -12.98 -0.21 14.83
C ARG A 161 -13.35 -0.88 13.49
N VAL A 162 -14.58 -1.35 13.42
CA VAL A 162 -15.16 -1.91 12.19
C VAL A 162 -15.99 -0.81 11.51
N PHE A 163 -15.72 -0.56 10.23
CA PHE A 163 -16.59 0.29 9.40
C PHE A 163 -17.36 -0.60 8.45
N SER A 164 -18.69 -0.45 8.42
CA SER A 164 -19.50 -1.05 7.37
C SER A 164 -19.02 -0.51 6.00
N ARG A 165 -18.77 -1.42 5.08
CA ARG A 165 -18.42 -1.05 3.71
C ARG A 165 -19.69 -0.56 3.01
N ILE A 166 -19.79 0.73 2.76
CA ILE A 166 -20.82 1.25 1.86
C ILE A 166 -20.34 0.90 0.44
N LEU A 167 -20.99 -0.09 -0.16
CA LEU A 167 -20.77 -0.45 -1.56
C LEU A 167 -21.57 0.54 -2.43
N ASN A 168 -21.00 1.70 -2.70
CA ASN A 168 -21.54 2.57 -3.72
C ASN A 168 -21.17 1.99 -5.09
N HIS A 169 -22.16 1.42 -5.78
CA HIS A 169 -22.00 0.85 -7.12
C HIS A 169 -21.69 1.89 -8.23
N HIS A 170 -21.70 3.16 -7.90
CA HIS A 170 -21.47 4.27 -8.84
C HIS A 170 -20.46 5.27 -8.31
N SER A 171 -19.21 4.86 -8.12
CA SER A 171 -18.15 5.83 -8.01
C SER A 171 -17.60 6.17 -9.40
N PHE A 172 -18.35 6.93 -10.17
CA PHE A 172 -17.75 7.80 -11.16
C PHE A 172 -16.89 8.77 -10.36
N LEU A 173 -15.57 8.54 -10.36
CA LEU A 173 -14.64 9.52 -9.82
C LEU A 173 -14.69 10.72 -10.79
N PRO A 174 -15.25 11.86 -10.38
CA PRO A 174 -15.18 13.05 -11.22
C PRO A 174 -13.69 13.37 -11.41
N PHE A 175 -13.37 13.94 -12.54
CA PHE A 175 -12.03 14.46 -12.83
C PHE A 175 -11.54 15.29 -11.66
N VAL A 176 -10.56 14.78 -10.93
CA VAL A 176 -9.89 15.55 -9.89
C VAL A 176 -8.71 16.23 -10.56
N TYR A 177 -8.84 17.54 -10.80
CA TYR A 177 -7.72 18.36 -11.24
C TYR A 177 -6.61 18.28 -10.21
N ARG A 178 -5.38 18.01 -10.65
CA ARG A 178 -4.21 18.21 -9.77
C ARG A 178 -4.17 19.71 -9.45
N ALA A 179 -4.31 20.07 -8.18
CA ALA A 179 -3.95 21.42 -7.75
C ALA A 179 -2.47 21.60 -8.06
N ALA A 180 -2.17 22.66 -8.83
CA ALA A 180 -0.83 23.02 -9.24
C ALA A 180 0.07 23.36 -8.03
#